data_bc38fb571dc951ccdefdf89ecab4e74f
#
_entry.id   bc38fb571dc951ccdefdf89ecab4e74f
#
_cell.length_a   1.000
_cell.length_b   1.000
_cell.length_c   1.000
_cell.angle_alpha   90.00
_cell.angle_beta   90.00
_cell.angle_gamma   90.00
#
_symmetry.space_group_name_H-M   'P 1'
#
loop_
_entity.id
_entity.type
_entity.pdbx_description
1 polymer ?
#
loop_
_entity_poly.entity_id
_entity_poly.type
_entity_poly.pdbx_seq_one_letter_code
_entity_poly.pdbx_strand_id
1 'polypeptide(L)'
;MKDQLDRIAAAWADLIATARRTVADGLVVGTSGNVSVRVGDLVLVTPSGVPYDRLGPADLTAVDLEGRQVTGVLRPTSELPMHLAVHRSTPAAAVVHTHAPHATAVSTLVSELPPIHYMTAALGGPVRVAPYALYGSDELAAHMLDALRDRSACLLANHGTMAYGDSLGQALDRTAQLEWMCRVWLTARSVPGHTPGLLSAAQLDEAGAQLRGYGQRG
;
A
#
# COMPACT_ATOMS: atom_id res chain seq x y z
N MET A 1 7.29 -23.12 -19.41
CA MET A 1 5.90 -22.70 -19.72
C MET A 1 4.92 -23.13 -18.63
N LYS A 2 4.78 -24.44 -18.31
CA LYS A 2 3.85 -24.90 -17.24
C LYS A 2 4.18 -24.27 -15.88
N ASP A 3 5.43 -24.31 -15.45
CA ASP A 3 5.88 -23.71 -14.18
C ASP A 3 5.57 -22.21 -14.06
N GLN A 4 5.68 -21.45 -15.15
CA GLN A 4 5.32 -20.02 -15.17
C GLN A 4 3.82 -19.82 -15.03
N LEU A 5 2.99 -20.64 -15.68
CA LEU A 5 1.53 -20.56 -15.54
C LEU A 5 1.08 -20.90 -14.12
N ASP A 6 1.69 -21.93 -13.52
CA ASP A 6 1.41 -22.33 -12.13
C ASP A 6 1.77 -21.20 -11.14
N ARG A 7 2.91 -20.52 -11.35
CA ARG A 7 3.31 -19.36 -10.55
C ARG A 7 2.35 -18.16 -10.69
N ILE A 8 1.89 -17.89 -11.90
CA ILE A 8 0.91 -16.82 -12.16
C ILE A 8 -0.42 -17.15 -11.46
N ALA A 9 -0.89 -18.39 -11.58
CA ALA A 9 -2.15 -18.81 -10.95
C ALA A 9 -2.07 -18.73 -9.40
N ALA A 10 -0.97 -19.16 -8.81
CA ALA A 10 -0.73 -19.05 -7.37
C ALA A 10 -0.69 -17.58 -6.92
N ALA A 11 0.07 -16.74 -7.61
CA ALA A 11 0.17 -15.31 -7.29
C ALA A 11 -1.19 -14.58 -7.44
N TRP A 12 -2.00 -14.99 -8.42
CA TRP A 12 -3.37 -14.45 -8.58
C TRP A 12 -4.28 -14.86 -7.43
N ALA A 13 -4.22 -16.11 -6.98
CA ALA A 13 -4.98 -16.59 -5.81
C ALA A 13 -4.60 -15.81 -4.53
N ASP A 14 -3.30 -15.59 -4.31
CA ASP A 14 -2.78 -14.83 -3.17
C ASP A 14 -3.19 -13.35 -3.25
N LEU A 15 -3.22 -12.77 -4.46
CA LEU A 15 -3.68 -11.40 -4.69
C LEU A 15 -5.18 -11.26 -4.33
N ILE A 16 -6.03 -12.19 -4.78
CA ILE A 16 -7.46 -12.20 -4.43
C ILE A 16 -7.64 -12.32 -2.91
N ALA A 17 -6.90 -13.23 -2.27
CA ALA A 17 -6.96 -13.40 -0.82
C ALA A 17 -6.55 -12.11 -0.09
N THR A 18 -5.50 -11.45 -0.54
CA THR A 18 -5.04 -10.16 0.00
C THR A 18 -6.09 -9.06 -0.22
N ALA A 19 -6.66 -8.94 -1.41
CA ALA A 19 -7.70 -7.96 -1.70
C ALA A 19 -8.95 -8.17 -0.82
N ARG A 20 -9.40 -9.41 -0.63
CA ARG A 20 -10.49 -9.74 0.31
C ARG A 20 -10.14 -9.37 1.75
N ARG A 21 -8.88 -9.57 2.15
CA ARG A 21 -8.40 -9.23 3.47
C ARG A 21 -8.46 -7.72 3.72
N THR A 22 -8.18 -6.86 2.73
CA THR A 22 -8.31 -5.40 2.90
C THR A 22 -9.74 -4.98 3.26
N VAL A 23 -10.75 -5.68 2.71
CA VAL A 23 -12.17 -5.43 3.06
C VAL A 23 -12.48 -5.95 4.46
N ALA A 24 -12.05 -7.18 4.79
CA ALA A 24 -12.30 -7.79 6.10
C ALA A 24 -11.67 -6.99 7.25
N ASP A 25 -10.51 -6.39 7.01
CA ASP A 25 -9.79 -5.56 7.99
C ASP A 25 -10.29 -4.10 8.02
N GLY A 26 -11.32 -3.75 7.22
CA GLY A 26 -11.90 -2.40 7.19
C GLY A 26 -11.00 -1.33 6.54
N LEU A 27 -10.04 -1.74 5.73
CA LEU A 27 -9.12 -0.85 5.02
C LEU A 27 -9.68 -0.34 3.68
N VAL A 28 -10.75 -0.97 3.19
CA VAL A 28 -11.39 -0.68 1.90
C VAL A 28 -12.91 -0.67 2.08
N VAL A 29 -13.57 0.27 1.43
CA VAL A 29 -15.03 0.36 1.35
C VAL A 29 -15.48 0.20 -0.11
N GLY A 30 -16.43 -0.69 -0.34
CA GLY A 30 -16.95 -0.96 -1.69
C GLY A 30 -15.88 -1.56 -2.61
N THR A 31 -15.64 -0.91 -3.74
CA THR A 31 -14.64 -1.29 -4.74
C THR A 31 -13.45 -0.32 -4.79
N SER A 32 -13.31 0.55 -3.78
CA SER A 32 -12.17 1.45 -3.64
C SER A 32 -10.92 0.68 -3.18
N GLY A 33 -9.75 1.18 -3.56
CA GLY A 33 -8.50 0.48 -3.31
C GLY A 33 -8.21 -0.59 -4.36
N ASN A 34 -6.95 -1.04 -4.40
CA ASN A 34 -6.48 -2.02 -5.38
C ASN A 34 -5.15 -2.65 -4.93
N VAL A 35 -4.89 -3.83 -5.47
CA VAL A 35 -3.73 -4.65 -5.11
C VAL A 35 -3.03 -5.10 -6.38
N SER A 36 -1.71 -5.13 -6.38
CA SER A 36 -0.93 -5.72 -7.46
C SER A 36 0.24 -6.55 -6.96
N VAL A 37 0.67 -7.51 -7.78
CA VAL A 37 1.86 -8.34 -7.54
C VAL A 37 2.61 -8.57 -8.84
N ARG A 38 3.94 -8.47 -8.78
CA ARG A 38 4.82 -8.69 -9.92
C ARG A 38 5.23 -10.16 -10.02
N VAL A 39 5.09 -10.74 -11.20
CA VAL A 39 5.54 -12.10 -11.53
C VAL A 39 6.38 -12.04 -12.80
N GLY A 40 7.69 -11.97 -12.65
CA GLY A 40 8.61 -11.72 -13.77
C GLY A 40 8.37 -10.34 -14.39
N ASP A 41 8.04 -10.31 -15.69
CA ASP A 41 7.77 -9.09 -16.43
C ASP A 41 6.28 -8.70 -16.41
N LEU A 42 5.44 -9.46 -15.72
CA LEU A 42 4.01 -9.20 -15.60
C LEU A 42 3.67 -8.61 -14.24
N VAL A 43 2.72 -7.69 -14.24
CA VAL A 43 2.05 -7.17 -13.05
C VAL A 43 0.60 -7.65 -13.06
N LEU A 44 0.27 -8.54 -12.13
CA LEU A 44 -1.11 -8.94 -11.87
C LEU A 44 -1.74 -7.83 -11.01
N VAL A 45 -2.96 -7.42 -11.35
CA VAL A 45 -3.63 -6.31 -10.66
C VAL A 45 -5.13 -6.53 -10.57
N THR A 46 -5.74 -6.08 -9.50
CA THR A 46 -7.20 -6.15 -9.34
C THR A 46 -7.89 -5.35 -10.46
N PRO A 47 -8.96 -5.90 -11.06
CA PRO A 47 -9.74 -5.21 -12.09
C PRO A 47 -10.56 -4.05 -11.48
N SER A 48 -10.84 -3.06 -12.31
CA SER A 48 -11.61 -1.87 -11.95
C SER A 48 -13.07 -2.19 -11.64
N GLY A 49 -13.56 -1.74 -10.47
CA GLY A 49 -14.98 -1.75 -10.13
C GLY A 49 -15.58 -3.14 -9.83
N VAL A 50 -14.76 -4.16 -9.63
CA VAL A 50 -15.22 -5.51 -9.28
C VAL A 50 -15.11 -5.72 -7.78
N PRO A 51 -16.22 -6.07 -7.07
CA PRO A 51 -16.16 -6.43 -5.66
C PRO A 51 -15.25 -7.64 -5.43
N TYR A 52 -14.39 -7.59 -4.42
CA TYR A 52 -13.37 -8.62 -4.20
C TYR A 52 -13.93 -9.99 -3.81
N ASP A 53 -15.10 -10.04 -3.21
CA ASP A 53 -15.83 -11.29 -2.92
C ASP A 53 -16.24 -12.04 -4.18
N ARG A 54 -16.41 -11.32 -5.30
CA ARG A 54 -16.78 -11.90 -6.61
C ARG A 54 -15.59 -12.27 -7.49
N LEU A 55 -14.37 -11.81 -7.16
CA LEU A 55 -13.19 -12.17 -7.93
C LEU A 55 -12.89 -13.66 -7.84
N GLY A 56 -12.60 -14.28 -8.97
CA GLY A 56 -12.24 -15.67 -9.10
C GLY A 56 -11.04 -15.91 -10.02
N PRO A 57 -10.64 -17.17 -10.23
CA PRO A 57 -9.51 -17.52 -11.10
C PRO A 57 -9.66 -17.04 -12.55
N ALA A 58 -10.89 -16.95 -13.05
CA ALA A 58 -11.18 -16.53 -14.43
C ALA A 58 -11.01 -15.02 -14.64
N ASP A 59 -10.98 -14.22 -13.57
CA ASP A 59 -10.89 -12.77 -13.62
C ASP A 59 -9.44 -12.26 -13.62
N LEU A 60 -8.45 -13.17 -13.80
CA LEU A 60 -7.04 -12.83 -13.86
C LEU A 60 -6.81 -11.70 -14.84
N THR A 61 -6.27 -10.60 -14.34
CA THR A 61 -5.92 -9.42 -15.09
C THR A 61 -4.44 -9.13 -14.93
N ALA A 62 -3.71 -9.10 -16.03
CA ALA A 62 -2.28 -8.85 -16.04
C ALA A 62 -1.89 -7.84 -17.12
N VAL A 63 -0.93 -6.98 -16.75
CA VAL A 63 -0.31 -5.98 -17.63
C VAL A 63 1.20 -6.19 -17.68
N ASP A 64 1.86 -5.69 -18.73
CA ASP A 64 3.31 -5.53 -18.73
C ASP A 64 3.72 -4.26 -17.98
N LEU A 65 5.02 -4.03 -17.83
CA LEU A 65 5.53 -2.83 -17.17
C LEU A 65 5.26 -1.53 -17.96
N GLU A 66 4.89 -1.60 -19.23
CA GLU A 66 4.44 -0.46 -20.05
C GLU A 66 2.95 -0.16 -19.86
N GLY A 67 2.21 -1.02 -19.13
CA GLY A 67 0.79 -0.85 -18.84
C GLY A 67 -0.13 -1.45 -19.90
N ARG A 68 0.41 -2.19 -20.87
CA ARG A 68 -0.39 -2.88 -21.89
C ARG A 68 -0.97 -4.15 -21.26
N GLN A 69 -2.28 -4.32 -21.39
CA GLN A 69 -2.94 -5.53 -20.90
C GLN A 69 -2.51 -6.74 -21.73
N VAL A 70 -1.94 -7.73 -21.05
CA VAL A 70 -1.42 -8.97 -21.65
C VAL A 70 -2.42 -10.13 -21.49
N THR A 71 -3.14 -10.15 -20.38
CA THR A 71 -4.08 -11.21 -20.05
C THR A 71 -5.31 -10.65 -19.34
N GLY A 72 -6.45 -11.32 -19.54
CA GLY A 72 -7.72 -10.99 -18.92
C GLY A 72 -8.65 -10.21 -19.85
N VAL A 73 -9.95 -10.28 -19.54
CA VAL A 73 -11.01 -9.55 -20.27
C VAL A 73 -11.50 -8.32 -19.50
N LEU A 74 -11.27 -8.28 -18.19
CA LEU A 74 -11.61 -7.17 -17.32
C LEU A 74 -10.53 -6.08 -17.42
N ARG A 75 -10.96 -4.83 -17.39
CA ARG A 75 -10.03 -3.70 -17.40
C ARG A 75 -9.25 -3.65 -16.08
N PRO A 76 -7.93 -3.43 -16.09
CA PRO A 76 -7.15 -3.18 -14.88
C PRO A 76 -7.73 -2.00 -14.09
N THR A 77 -7.36 -1.91 -12.80
CA THR A 77 -7.71 -0.75 -11.98
C THR A 77 -7.43 0.58 -12.70
N SER A 78 -8.30 1.57 -12.50
CA SER A 78 -8.09 2.93 -13.00
C SER A 78 -6.85 3.61 -12.39
N GLU A 79 -6.32 3.07 -11.30
CA GLU A 79 -5.14 3.58 -10.60
C GLU A 79 -3.86 2.81 -10.96
N LEU A 80 -3.89 2.09 -12.08
CA LEU A 80 -2.74 1.39 -12.63
C LEU A 80 -1.46 2.25 -12.72
N PRO A 81 -1.50 3.56 -13.05
CA PRO A 81 -0.31 4.39 -13.09
C PRO A 81 0.48 4.39 -11.78
N MET A 82 -0.19 4.45 -10.61
CA MET A 82 0.49 4.40 -9.31
C MET A 82 1.19 3.05 -9.08
N HIS A 83 0.51 1.93 -9.39
CA HIS A 83 1.10 0.60 -9.25
C HIS A 83 2.33 0.41 -10.12
N LEU A 84 2.23 0.78 -11.40
CA LEU A 84 3.35 0.67 -12.33
C LEU A 84 4.51 1.59 -11.94
N ALA A 85 4.21 2.79 -11.44
CA ALA A 85 5.24 3.71 -10.94
C ALA A 85 6.07 3.06 -9.81
N VAL A 86 5.41 2.40 -8.84
CA VAL A 86 6.11 1.66 -7.78
C VAL A 86 6.91 0.49 -8.34
N HIS A 87 6.31 -0.38 -9.17
CA HIS A 87 6.99 -1.56 -9.73
C HIS A 87 8.17 -1.23 -10.65
N ARG A 88 8.18 -0.04 -11.27
CA ARG A 88 9.29 0.45 -12.11
C ARG A 88 10.41 1.08 -11.30
N SER A 89 10.07 1.75 -10.20
CA SER A 89 11.01 2.62 -9.45
C SER A 89 11.57 1.97 -8.20
N THR A 90 11.04 0.80 -7.79
CA THR A 90 11.44 0.12 -6.55
C THR A 90 11.61 -1.38 -6.80
N PRO A 91 12.29 -2.12 -5.91
CA PRO A 91 12.38 -3.58 -5.97
C PRO A 91 11.09 -4.28 -5.51
N ALA A 92 9.99 -3.56 -5.30
CA ALA A 92 8.74 -4.09 -4.78
C ALA A 92 8.21 -5.27 -5.60
N ALA A 93 7.85 -6.35 -4.93
CA ALA A 93 7.11 -7.45 -5.53
C ALA A 93 5.60 -7.25 -5.44
N ALA A 94 5.10 -6.49 -4.47
CA ALA A 94 3.68 -6.27 -4.26
C ALA A 94 3.36 -4.84 -3.81
N VAL A 95 2.16 -4.38 -4.17
CA VAL A 95 1.64 -3.05 -3.85
C VAL A 95 0.20 -3.18 -3.36
N VAL A 96 -0.11 -2.48 -2.26
CA VAL A 96 -1.47 -2.36 -1.70
C VAL A 96 -1.84 -0.90 -1.58
N HIS A 97 -2.90 -0.51 -2.26
CA HIS A 97 -3.54 0.79 -2.14
C HIS A 97 -4.90 0.65 -1.44
N THR A 98 -5.17 1.50 -0.46
CA THR A 98 -6.43 1.46 0.30
C THR A 98 -6.96 2.86 0.61
N HIS A 99 -8.26 2.93 0.92
CA HIS A 99 -8.93 4.13 1.42
C HIS A 99 -9.24 4.00 2.91
N ALA A 100 -8.24 3.52 3.67
CA ALA A 100 -8.35 3.27 5.10
C ALA A 100 -8.75 4.55 5.86
N PRO A 101 -9.79 4.50 6.73
CA PRO A 101 -10.47 5.73 7.19
C PRO A 101 -9.61 6.64 8.06
N HIS A 102 -8.80 6.10 8.98
CA HIS A 102 -7.96 6.95 9.83
C HIS A 102 -6.78 7.54 9.03
N ALA A 103 -6.19 6.76 8.13
CA ALA A 103 -5.14 7.23 7.23
C ALA A 103 -5.65 8.33 6.30
N THR A 104 -6.85 8.15 5.72
CA THR A 104 -7.49 9.17 4.91
C THR A 104 -7.76 10.44 5.73
N ALA A 105 -8.29 10.32 6.96
CA ALA A 105 -8.50 11.46 7.84
C ALA A 105 -7.18 12.20 8.15
N VAL A 106 -6.12 11.48 8.49
CA VAL A 106 -4.78 12.08 8.75
C VAL A 106 -4.26 12.82 7.52
N SER A 107 -4.45 12.27 6.31
CA SER A 107 -3.99 12.90 5.06
C SER A 107 -4.61 14.28 4.79
N THR A 108 -5.74 14.61 5.44
CA THR A 108 -6.39 15.92 5.34
C THR A 108 -5.90 16.94 6.38
N LEU A 109 -5.12 16.49 7.37
CA LEU A 109 -4.76 17.29 8.54
C LEU A 109 -3.28 17.71 8.57
N VAL A 110 -2.41 16.91 7.99
CA VAL A 110 -0.96 17.11 8.06
C VAL A 110 -0.30 16.78 6.72
N SER A 111 0.91 17.33 6.50
CA SER A 111 1.74 16.97 5.36
C SER A 111 2.61 15.73 5.62
N GLU A 112 2.69 15.28 6.87
CA GLU A 112 3.45 14.11 7.29
C GLU A 112 2.87 13.56 8.60
N LEU A 113 2.61 12.24 8.67
CA LEU A 113 2.30 11.58 9.94
C LEU A 113 3.58 11.55 10.77
N PRO A 114 3.61 12.25 11.93
CA PRO A 114 4.82 12.31 12.75
C PRO A 114 5.10 10.97 13.45
N PRO A 115 6.30 10.77 13.99
CA PRO A 115 6.74 9.51 14.61
C PRO A 115 6.06 9.28 15.96
N ILE A 116 4.77 9.00 15.92
CA ILE A 116 3.93 8.71 17.10
C ILE A 116 4.20 7.33 17.71
N HIS A 117 4.79 6.42 16.97
CA HIS A 117 5.05 5.05 17.39
C HIS A 117 6.34 4.51 16.78
N TYR A 118 7.07 3.62 17.48
CA TYR A 118 8.34 3.07 17.01
C TYR A 118 8.24 2.29 15.68
N MET A 119 7.06 1.75 15.35
CA MET A 119 6.81 1.09 14.06
C MET A 119 6.92 2.05 12.86
N THR A 120 6.97 3.36 13.07
CA THR A 120 7.35 4.34 12.06
C THR A 120 8.70 3.99 11.42
N ALA A 121 9.64 3.43 12.20
CA ALA A 121 10.94 2.97 11.68
C ALA A 121 10.81 1.81 10.67
N ALA A 122 9.79 0.94 10.81
CA ALA A 122 9.55 -0.16 9.86
C ALA A 122 9.07 0.33 8.49
N LEU A 123 8.54 1.55 8.41
CA LEU A 123 8.14 2.19 7.15
C LEU A 123 9.23 3.08 6.54
N GLY A 124 10.40 3.15 7.18
CA GLY A 124 11.54 3.97 6.76
C GLY A 124 11.57 5.36 7.41
N GLY A 125 10.67 5.68 8.35
CA GLY A 125 10.59 6.96 9.05
C GLY A 125 9.21 7.62 8.96
N PRO A 126 9.06 8.89 9.35
CA PRO A 126 7.81 9.65 9.28
C PRO A 126 7.17 9.54 7.90
N VAL A 127 5.84 9.29 7.87
CA VAL A 127 5.13 8.94 6.64
C VAL A 127 4.58 10.20 5.98
N ARG A 128 5.08 10.51 4.78
CA ARG A 128 4.70 11.71 4.03
C ARG A 128 3.33 11.59 3.41
N VAL A 129 2.67 12.74 3.22
CA VAL A 129 1.43 12.86 2.47
C VAL A 129 1.77 13.41 1.08
N ALA A 130 1.49 12.61 0.05
CA ALA A 130 1.58 13.04 -1.34
C ALA A 130 0.52 14.13 -1.61
N PRO A 131 0.84 15.23 -2.30
CA PRO A 131 -0.14 16.24 -2.67
C PRO A 131 -1.30 15.65 -3.46
N TYR A 132 -2.49 16.25 -3.31
CA TYR A 132 -3.66 15.82 -4.07
C TYR A 132 -3.44 16.02 -5.58
N ALA A 133 -3.81 15.02 -6.34
CA ALA A 133 -4.04 15.07 -7.77
C ALA A 133 -5.19 14.11 -8.11
N LEU A 134 -5.73 14.21 -9.33
CA LEU A 134 -6.85 13.36 -9.75
C LEU A 134 -6.45 11.88 -9.71
N TYR A 135 -7.30 11.04 -9.13
CA TYR A 135 -7.06 9.58 -9.10
C TYR A 135 -6.81 9.02 -10.52
N GLY A 136 -5.88 8.07 -10.62
CA GLY A 136 -5.50 7.45 -11.89
C GLY A 136 -4.63 8.32 -12.79
N SER A 137 -4.23 9.53 -12.37
CA SER A 137 -3.35 10.40 -13.16
C SER A 137 -1.86 10.07 -12.95
N ASP A 138 -1.05 10.40 -13.96
CA ASP A 138 0.42 10.34 -13.87
C ASP A 138 0.96 11.36 -12.86
N GLU A 139 0.27 12.48 -12.66
CA GLU A 139 0.61 13.50 -11.67
C GLU A 139 0.51 12.92 -10.25
N LEU A 140 -0.58 12.20 -9.92
CA LEU A 140 -0.71 11.52 -8.63
C LEU A 140 0.37 10.48 -8.44
N ALA A 141 0.70 9.71 -9.47
CA ALA A 141 1.76 8.72 -9.44
C ALA A 141 3.14 9.36 -9.16
N ALA A 142 3.43 10.53 -9.74
CA ALA A 142 4.66 11.28 -9.48
C ALA A 142 4.72 11.81 -8.04
N HIS A 143 3.64 12.44 -7.55
CA HIS A 143 3.56 12.92 -6.16
C HIS A 143 3.72 11.78 -5.15
N MET A 144 3.09 10.63 -5.43
CA MET A 144 3.21 9.42 -4.60
C MET A 144 4.66 8.91 -4.55
N LEU A 145 5.37 8.83 -5.68
CA LEU A 145 6.76 8.41 -5.72
C LEU A 145 7.67 9.33 -4.91
N ASP A 146 7.44 10.65 -4.97
CA ASP A 146 8.18 11.60 -4.16
C ASP A 146 7.94 11.40 -2.66
N ALA A 147 6.70 11.13 -2.27
CA ALA A 147 6.36 10.82 -0.88
C ALA A 147 6.95 9.47 -0.41
N LEU A 148 7.09 8.49 -1.32
CA LEU A 148 7.68 7.18 -1.06
C LEU A 148 9.23 7.18 -1.03
N ARG A 149 9.91 8.29 -1.34
CA ARG A 149 11.39 8.32 -1.32
C ARG A 149 11.91 7.91 0.06
N ASP A 150 12.70 6.82 0.12
CA ASP A 150 13.21 6.19 1.35
C ASP A 150 12.10 5.72 2.32
N ARG A 151 10.90 5.49 1.83
CA ARG A 151 9.74 4.98 2.59
C ARG A 151 9.10 3.80 1.87
N SER A 152 8.49 2.91 2.64
CA SER A 152 7.74 1.77 2.09
C SER A 152 6.22 1.97 2.12
N ALA A 153 5.77 3.13 2.61
CA ALA A 153 4.38 3.54 2.58
C ALA A 153 4.27 5.06 2.58
N CYS A 154 3.19 5.60 2.02
CA CYS A 154 2.82 7.01 2.09
C CYS A 154 1.30 7.17 2.23
N LEU A 155 0.90 8.37 2.62
CA LEU A 155 -0.46 8.86 2.56
C LEU A 155 -0.66 9.63 1.26
N LEU A 156 -1.90 9.64 0.75
CA LEU A 156 -2.33 10.42 -0.40
C LEU A 156 -3.37 11.43 0.07
N ALA A 157 -3.14 12.73 -0.13
CA ALA A 157 -4.01 13.80 0.37
C ALA A 157 -5.45 13.60 -0.10
N ASN A 158 -6.42 13.59 0.86
CA ASN A 158 -7.85 13.42 0.60
C ASN A 158 -8.21 12.13 -0.17
N HIS A 159 -7.38 11.08 -0.06
CA HIS A 159 -7.54 9.88 -0.89
C HIS A 159 -7.36 8.59 -0.07
N GLY A 160 -6.14 8.29 0.39
CA GLY A 160 -5.89 7.04 1.11
C GLY A 160 -4.42 6.77 1.33
N THR A 161 -4.00 5.52 1.14
CA THR A 161 -2.64 5.03 1.39
C THR A 161 -2.05 4.31 0.20
N MET A 162 -0.74 4.32 0.08
CA MET A 162 0.01 3.41 -0.77
C MET A 162 1.10 2.75 0.06
N ALA A 163 1.18 1.42 0.01
CA ALA A 163 2.26 0.65 0.63
C ALA A 163 2.75 -0.44 -0.32
N TYR A 164 4.03 -0.77 -0.25
CA TYR A 164 4.63 -1.83 -1.05
C TYR A 164 5.52 -2.74 -0.21
N GLY A 165 5.84 -3.91 -0.73
CA GLY A 165 6.70 -4.88 -0.04
C GLY A 165 7.25 -5.96 -0.96
N ASP A 166 8.06 -6.84 -0.38
CA ASP A 166 8.66 -8.01 -1.04
C ASP A 166 7.63 -9.15 -1.22
N SER A 167 6.44 -8.98 -0.64
CA SER A 167 5.31 -9.90 -0.77
C SER A 167 4.00 -9.16 -0.52
N LEU A 168 2.88 -9.77 -0.96
CA LEU A 168 1.53 -9.28 -0.68
C LEU A 168 1.25 -9.17 0.83
N GLY A 169 1.70 -10.16 1.62
CA GLY A 169 1.59 -10.13 3.07
C GLY A 169 2.29 -8.92 3.67
N GLN A 170 3.54 -8.66 3.27
CA GLN A 170 4.30 -7.52 3.80
C GLN A 170 3.69 -6.17 3.39
N ALA A 171 3.21 -6.02 2.15
CA ALA A 171 2.56 -4.79 1.71
C ALA A 171 1.25 -4.55 2.49
N LEU A 172 0.45 -5.60 2.73
CA LEU A 172 -0.76 -5.53 3.54
C LEU A 172 -0.45 -5.19 5.01
N ASP A 173 0.55 -5.82 5.61
CA ASP A 173 0.96 -5.55 6.99
C ASP A 173 1.40 -4.09 7.17
N ARG A 174 2.16 -3.54 6.22
CA ARG A 174 2.57 -2.13 6.21
C ARG A 174 1.36 -1.19 6.13
N THR A 175 0.37 -1.55 5.32
CA THR A 175 -0.89 -0.79 5.20
C THR A 175 -1.67 -0.81 6.52
N ALA A 176 -1.81 -1.98 7.15
CA ALA A 176 -2.50 -2.13 8.42
C ALA A 176 -1.77 -1.37 9.56
N GLN A 177 -0.44 -1.43 9.59
CA GLN A 177 0.38 -0.68 10.54
C GLN A 177 0.21 0.84 10.36
N LEU A 178 0.19 1.32 9.11
CA LEU A 178 -0.01 2.73 8.82
C LEU A 178 -1.39 3.19 9.29
N GLU A 179 -2.45 2.46 8.97
CA GLU A 179 -3.82 2.76 9.43
C GLU A 179 -3.90 2.79 10.95
N TRP A 180 -3.29 1.81 11.63
CA TRP A 180 -3.26 1.75 13.09
C TRP A 180 -2.51 2.95 13.69
N MET A 181 -1.36 3.35 13.15
CA MET A 181 -0.61 4.53 13.61
C MET A 181 -1.39 5.81 13.40
N CYS A 182 -2.09 5.95 12.28
CA CYS A 182 -3.00 7.07 12.03
C CYS A 182 -4.10 7.15 13.09
N ARG A 183 -4.71 6.01 13.42
CA ARG A 183 -5.72 5.91 14.49
C ARG A 183 -5.14 6.33 15.85
N VAL A 184 -3.96 5.84 16.21
CA VAL A 184 -3.27 6.21 17.46
C VAL A 184 -3.03 7.72 17.51
N TRP A 185 -2.52 8.31 16.44
CA TRP A 185 -2.24 9.73 16.35
C TRP A 185 -3.52 10.58 16.49
N LEU A 186 -4.59 10.24 15.77
CA LEU A 186 -5.89 10.92 15.88
C LEU A 186 -6.44 10.83 17.30
N THR A 187 -6.39 9.66 17.91
CA THR A 187 -6.86 9.44 19.30
C THR A 187 -6.06 10.27 20.29
N ALA A 188 -4.74 10.31 20.17
CA ALA A 188 -3.88 11.12 21.05
C ALA A 188 -4.13 12.63 20.85
N ARG A 189 -4.35 13.07 19.60
CA ARG A 189 -4.65 14.46 19.27
C ARG A 189 -6.03 14.92 19.72
N SER A 190 -6.96 14.01 19.97
CA SER A 190 -8.31 14.35 20.43
C SER A 190 -8.38 14.73 21.93
N VAL A 191 -7.28 14.58 22.68
CA VAL A 191 -7.23 14.96 24.10
C VAL A 191 -7.00 16.47 24.23
N PRO A 192 -7.98 17.26 24.73
CA PRO A 192 -7.84 18.71 24.82
C PRO A 192 -6.68 19.14 25.71
N GLY A 193 -5.96 20.17 25.30
CA GLY A 193 -4.87 20.76 26.08
C GLY A 193 -3.58 19.94 26.14
N HIS A 194 -3.51 18.82 25.43
CA HIS A 194 -2.31 17.96 25.37
C HIS A 194 -1.74 17.85 23.97
N THR A 195 -0.41 17.81 23.88
CA THR A 195 0.33 17.51 22.65
C THR A 195 0.91 16.11 22.76
N PRO A 196 0.68 15.21 21.79
CA PRO A 196 1.28 13.87 21.81
C PRO A 196 2.81 13.94 21.86
N GLY A 197 3.42 13.08 22.69
CA GLY A 197 4.87 12.86 22.66
C GLY A 197 5.28 12.17 21.35
N LEU A 198 6.35 12.64 20.73
CA LEU A 198 6.89 12.09 19.49
C LEU A 198 8.26 11.50 19.75
N LEU A 199 8.62 10.47 18.99
CA LEU A 199 9.95 9.87 19.03
C LEU A 199 10.94 10.76 18.26
N SER A 200 12.18 10.86 18.80
CA SER A 200 13.28 11.49 18.09
C SER A 200 13.82 10.59 16.96
N ALA A 201 14.60 11.18 16.04
CA ALA A 201 15.30 10.43 15.00
C ALA A 201 16.19 9.31 15.58
N ALA A 202 16.95 9.61 16.65
CA ALA A 202 17.81 8.63 17.31
C ALA A 202 17.02 7.45 17.88
N GLN A 203 15.85 7.70 18.48
CA GLN A 203 14.97 6.64 18.98
C GLN A 203 14.38 5.81 17.85
N LEU A 204 14.07 6.41 16.70
CA LEU A 204 13.62 5.66 15.51
C LEU A 204 14.76 4.82 14.92
N ASP A 205 15.98 5.32 14.88
CA ASP A 205 17.17 4.58 14.39
C ASP A 205 17.43 3.35 15.27
N GLU A 206 17.37 3.52 16.60
CA GLU A 206 17.50 2.43 17.57
C GLU A 206 16.40 1.39 17.38
N ALA A 207 15.14 1.82 17.30
CA ALA A 207 14.01 0.94 17.04
C ALA A 207 14.15 0.19 15.71
N GLY A 208 14.57 0.88 14.64
CA GLY A 208 14.82 0.30 13.34
C GLY A 208 15.92 -0.77 13.36
N ALA A 209 17.00 -0.54 14.13
CA ALA A 209 18.05 -1.53 14.33
C ALA A 209 17.51 -2.80 15.02
N GLN A 210 16.70 -2.64 16.05
CA GLN A 210 16.07 -3.74 16.78
C GLN A 210 15.08 -4.51 15.91
N LEU A 211 14.24 -3.82 15.12
CA LEU A 211 13.23 -4.43 14.24
C LEU A 211 13.86 -5.31 13.17
N ARG A 212 15.05 -5.00 12.65
CA ARG A 212 15.76 -5.84 11.66
C ARG A 212 16.12 -7.24 12.20
N GLY A 213 16.21 -7.39 13.51
CA GLY A 213 16.47 -8.68 14.17
C GLY A 213 15.21 -9.33 14.78
N TYR A 214 14.05 -8.68 14.65
CA TYR A 214 12.81 -9.12 15.28
C TYR A 214 12.12 -10.21 14.45
N GLY A 215 11.62 -11.22 15.15
CA GLY A 215 10.88 -12.34 14.58
C GLY A 215 11.67 -13.66 14.69
N GLN A 216 10.95 -14.76 14.48
CA GLN A 216 11.59 -16.07 14.38
C GLN A 216 12.22 -16.22 13.00
N ARG A 217 13.52 -16.51 12.97
CA ARG A 217 14.18 -16.92 11.74
C ARG A 217 13.70 -18.34 11.43
N GLY A 218 12.84 -18.48 10.42
CA GLY A 218 12.46 -19.75 9.86
C GLY A 218 13.63 -20.43 9.13
#